data_10127fac582899d9a7c02b7b08b64222
#
_entry.id   10127fac582899d9a7c02b7b08b64222
#
_cell.length_a   1.000
_cell.length_b   1.000
_cell.length_c   1.000
_cell.angle_alpha   90.00
_cell.angle_beta   90.00
_cell.angle_gamma   90.00
#
_symmetry.space_group_name_H-M   'P 1'
#
loop_
_entity.id
_entity.type
_entity.pdbx_description
1 polymer ?
#
loop_
_entity_poly.entity_id
_entity_poly.type
_entity_poly.pdbx_seq_one_letter_code
_entity_poly.pdbx_strand_id
1 'polypeptide(L)'
;MDIWASMTAAAQGILPAVMALPLMLIPFIVAEQIWPVGDRPGWRDYGLNILVAMSTLFLALPVEVAAAAGSAALRHWLPWRPFAFTFSDLGHIPHIGGALEVAVMIVLPLLLHDIWFYWAHRIEHRVPFLWEFHKLHHSDERMNCSTWARDHFLQASWIAIFPAFTLGLIFDLDAVQAGQSALLATLFLSLWSMFYHSAIRVRLPWLDRVLVTPQVHRIHHSRRAEHHDRNFADIFPLFDILFGTYHRPRPDERIETGLGDGEQPPRGLLRAQGAPAWRGLRRLGRRGDGIAARAS
;
A
#
# COMPACT_ATOMS: atom_id res chain seq x y z
N MET A 1 4.67 19.35 -23.34
CA MET A 1 3.62 18.32 -23.06
C MET A 1 2.43 19.04 -22.45
N ASP A 2 1.25 18.93 -23.02
CA ASP A 2 0.05 19.57 -22.49
C ASP A 2 -0.38 18.84 -21.20
N ILE A 3 -0.27 19.55 -20.07
CA ILE A 3 -0.56 18.98 -18.76
C ILE A 3 -2.05 18.61 -18.62
N TRP A 4 -2.93 19.36 -19.28
CA TRP A 4 -4.36 19.09 -19.30
C TRP A 4 -4.70 17.81 -20.06
N ALA A 5 -4.07 17.59 -21.21
CA ALA A 5 -4.21 16.35 -21.97
C ALA A 5 -3.71 15.15 -21.18
N SER A 6 -2.57 15.29 -20.49
CA SER A 6 -2.03 14.23 -19.63
C SER A 6 -2.94 13.92 -18.42
N MET A 7 -3.49 14.94 -17.78
CA MET A 7 -4.45 14.76 -16.67
C MET A 7 -5.75 14.12 -17.14
N THR A 8 -6.25 14.51 -18.31
CA THR A 8 -7.47 13.92 -18.90
C THR A 8 -7.26 12.45 -19.24
N ALA A 9 -6.14 12.10 -19.85
CA ALA A 9 -5.80 10.72 -20.17
C ALA A 9 -5.65 9.87 -18.90
N ALA A 10 -4.99 10.41 -17.87
CA ALA A 10 -4.84 9.73 -16.59
C ALA A 10 -6.20 9.55 -15.88
N ALA A 11 -7.07 10.58 -15.89
CA ALA A 11 -8.42 10.47 -15.33
C ALA A 11 -9.28 9.43 -16.07
N GLN A 12 -9.17 9.33 -17.39
CA GLN A 12 -9.83 8.30 -18.18
C GLN A 12 -9.30 6.90 -17.85
N GLY A 13 -8.01 6.76 -17.58
CA GLY A 13 -7.39 5.50 -17.14
C GLY A 13 -7.86 5.04 -15.75
N ILE A 14 -8.17 5.98 -14.86
CA ILE A 14 -8.65 5.67 -13.49
C ILE A 14 -10.12 5.22 -13.49
N LEU A 15 -10.95 5.67 -14.43
CA LEU A 15 -12.38 5.37 -14.44
C LEU A 15 -12.71 3.87 -14.39
N PRO A 16 -12.07 2.98 -15.16
CA PRO A 16 -12.28 1.54 -15.03
C PRO A 16 -11.96 0.99 -13.64
N ALA A 17 -10.88 1.47 -13.02
CA ALA A 17 -10.51 1.05 -11.67
C ALA A 17 -11.53 1.50 -10.63
N VAL A 18 -12.01 2.75 -10.73
CA VAL A 18 -13.11 3.27 -9.88
C VAL A 18 -14.37 2.42 -10.00
N MET A 19 -14.71 1.97 -11.20
CA MET A 19 -15.88 1.12 -11.44
C MET A 19 -15.66 -0.33 -10.99
N ALA A 20 -14.44 -0.84 -11.09
CA ALA A 20 -14.12 -2.22 -10.70
C ALA A 20 -13.99 -2.38 -9.18
N LEU A 21 -13.53 -1.35 -8.47
CA LEU A 21 -13.28 -1.40 -7.03
C LEU A 21 -14.47 -1.91 -6.21
N PRO A 22 -15.71 -1.40 -6.35
CA PRO A 22 -16.86 -1.92 -5.63
C PRO A 22 -17.14 -3.40 -5.93
N LEU A 23 -16.96 -3.82 -7.19
CA LEU A 23 -17.16 -5.21 -7.60
C LEU A 23 -16.14 -6.15 -6.97
N MET A 24 -14.88 -5.73 -6.87
CA MET A 24 -13.83 -6.50 -6.22
C MET A 24 -14.04 -6.64 -4.71
N LEU A 25 -14.68 -5.66 -4.06
CA LEU A 25 -14.99 -5.69 -2.62
C LEU A 25 -16.15 -6.64 -2.27
N ILE A 26 -17.12 -6.84 -3.17
CA ILE A 26 -18.33 -7.61 -2.89
C ILE A 26 -18.05 -8.99 -2.28
N PRO A 27 -17.20 -9.87 -2.85
CA PRO A 27 -16.96 -11.19 -2.29
C PRO A 27 -16.36 -11.14 -0.88
N PHE A 28 -15.48 -10.18 -0.59
CA PHE A 28 -14.92 -10.00 0.75
C PHE A 28 -15.96 -9.48 1.74
N ILE A 29 -16.76 -8.49 1.36
CA ILE A 29 -17.87 -7.98 2.20
C ILE A 29 -18.85 -9.12 2.54
N VAL A 30 -19.23 -9.93 1.56
CA VAL A 30 -20.13 -11.07 1.79
C VAL A 30 -19.48 -12.05 2.78
N ALA A 31 -18.20 -12.39 2.60
CA ALA A 31 -17.50 -13.29 3.50
C ALA A 31 -17.36 -12.71 4.93
N GLU A 32 -17.11 -11.42 5.08
CA GLU A 32 -17.07 -10.72 6.37
C GLU A 32 -18.43 -10.73 7.09
N GLN A 33 -19.52 -10.64 6.35
CA GLN A 33 -20.87 -10.71 6.93
C GLN A 33 -21.26 -12.14 7.34
N ILE A 34 -20.69 -13.18 6.69
CA ILE A 34 -21.00 -14.58 7.00
C ILE A 34 -20.07 -15.13 8.08
N TRP A 35 -18.75 -14.84 8.00
CA TRP A 35 -17.72 -15.38 8.90
C TRP A 35 -16.85 -14.28 9.53
N PRO A 36 -17.40 -13.38 10.36
CA PRO A 36 -16.63 -12.26 10.91
C PRO A 36 -15.63 -12.69 11.99
N VAL A 37 -14.51 -11.97 12.05
CA VAL A 37 -13.59 -12.02 13.18
C VAL A 37 -13.99 -10.97 14.23
N GLY A 38 -14.84 -11.31 15.17
CA GLY A 38 -15.42 -10.35 16.11
C GLY A 38 -16.76 -9.78 15.62
N ASP A 39 -17.00 -8.50 15.88
CA ASP A 39 -18.22 -7.82 15.44
C ASP A 39 -18.21 -7.60 13.92
N ARG A 40 -19.39 -7.71 13.31
CA ARG A 40 -19.54 -7.47 11.87
C ARG A 40 -19.28 -6.00 11.55
N PRO A 41 -18.45 -5.68 10.53
CA PRO A 41 -18.30 -4.32 10.06
C PRO A 41 -19.65 -3.78 9.58
N GLY A 42 -19.98 -2.54 9.94
CA GLY A 42 -21.20 -1.87 9.52
C GLY A 42 -21.05 -1.16 8.17
N TRP A 43 -22.16 -0.85 7.50
CA TRP A 43 -22.15 -0.13 6.21
C TRP A 43 -21.46 1.24 6.27
N ARG A 44 -21.48 1.88 7.44
CA ARG A 44 -20.79 3.16 7.67
C ARG A 44 -19.27 3.01 7.66
N ASP A 45 -18.76 1.87 8.13
CA ASP A 45 -17.32 1.58 8.15
C ASP A 45 -16.82 1.44 6.70
N TYR A 46 -17.49 0.64 5.88
CA TYR A 46 -17.20 0.53 4.45
C TYR A 46 -17.37 1.87 3.71
N GLY A 47 -18.47 2.57 3.96
CA GLY A 47 -18.79 3.82 3.27
C GLY A 47 -17.74 4.91 3.47
N LEU A 48 -17.22 5.07 4.69
CA LEU A 48 -16.16 6.03 4.95
C LEU A 48 -14.85 5.62 4.23
N ASN A 49 -14.48 4.36 4.29
CA ASN A 49 -13.27 3.85 3.65
C ASN A 49 -13.33 4.02 2.12
N ILE A 50 -14.45 3.67 1.49
CA ILE A 50 -14.67 3.87 0.06
C ILE A 50 -14.61 5.36 -0.31
N LEU A 51 -15.21 6.23 0.50
CA LEU A 51 -15.18 7.67 0.25
C LEU A 51 -13.74 8.24 0.35
N VAL A 52 -12.96 7.77 1.33
CA VAL A 52 -11.54 8.12 1.46
C VAL A 52 -10.78 7.61 0.23
N ALA A 53 -10.95 6.35 -0.17
CA ALA A 53 -10.31 5.75 -1.34
C ALA A 53 -10.60 6.56 -2.62
N MET A 54 -11.87 6.90 -2.87
CA MET A 54 -12.24 7.73 -4.02
C MET A 54 -11.56 9.10 -3.99
N SER A 55 -11.54 9.76 -2.84
CA SER A 55 -10.86 11.04 -2.71
C SER A 55 -9.35 10.94 -2.93
N THR A 56 -8.73 9.86 -2.46
CA THR A 56 -7.30 9.59 -2.65
C THR A 56 -6.95 9.45 -4.11
N LEU A 57 -7.74 8.68 -4.88
CA LEU A 57 -7.53 8.55 -6.33
C LEU A 57 -7.54 9.90 -7.06
N PHE A 58 -8.49 10.79 -6.73
CA PHE A 58 -8.56 12.10 -7.37
C PHE A 58 -7.47 13.07 -6.90
N LEU A 59 -7.18 13.10 -5.59
CA LEU A 59 -6.19 14.01 -5.02
C LEU A 59 -4.75 13.60 -5.34
N ALA A 60 -4.46 12.30 -5.50
CA ALA A 60 -3.15 11.81 -5.88
C ALA A 60 -2.83 12.02 -7.38
N LEU A 61 -3.84 12.11 -8.23
CA LEU A 61 -3.68 12.19 -9.69
C LEU A 61 -2.66 13.24 -10.17
N PRO A 62 -2.66 14.51 -9.71
CA PRO A 62 -1.67 15.49 -10.13
C PRO A 62 -0.23 15.09 -9.75
N VAL A 63 -0.07 14.47 -8.58
CA VAL A 63 1.23 14.00 -8.08
C VAL A 63 1.75 12.84 -8.93
N GLU A 64 0.89 11.89 -9.26
CA GLU A 64 1.23 10.73 -10.10
C GLU A 64 1.59 11.15 -11.53
N VAL A 65 0.83 12.08 -12.12
CA VAL A 65 1.15 12.65 -13.46
C VAL A 65 2.50 13.35 -13.45
N ALA A 66 2.79 14.16 -12.42
CA ALA A 66 4.07 14.83 -12.29
C ALA A 66 5.22 13.82 -12.08
N ALA A 67 5.01 12.77 -11.29
CA ALA A 67 5.98 11.72 -11.06
C ALA A 67 6.26 10.91 -12.34
N ALA A 68 5.23 10.58 -13.11
CA ALA A 68 5.38 9.89 -14.40
C ALA A 68 6.17 10.74 -15.41
N ALA A 69 5.87 12.04 -15.50
CA ALA A 69 6.62 12.97 -16.34
C ALA A 69 8.08 13.10 -15.91
N GLY A 70 8.33 13.22 -14.60
CA GLY A 70 9.68 13.25 -14.04
C GLY A 70 10.46 11.96 -14.30
N SER A 71 9.82 10.79 -14.17
CA SER A 71 10.40 9.50 -14.49
C SER A 71 10.76 9.39 -15.98
N ALA A 72 9.90 9.82 -16.88
CA ALA A 72 10.17 9.84 -18.33
C ALA A 72 11.35 10.76 -18.66
N ALA A 73 11.41 11.96 -18.06
CA ALA A 73 12.52 12.89 -18.25
C ALA A 73 13.82 12.28 -17.72
N LEU A 74 13.82 11.71 -16.53
CA LEU A 74 15.01 11.07 -15.93
C LEU A 74 15.52 9.91 -16.78
N ARG A 75 14.64 9.08 -17.33
CA ARG A 75 15.01 8.01 -18.27
C ARG A 75 15.68 8.51 -19.53
N HIS A 76 15.29 9.67 -20.01
CA HIS A 76 15.93 10.31 -21.17
C HIS A 76 17.36 10.77 -20.86
N TRP A 77 17.59 11.31 -19.65
CA TRP A 77 18.90 11.79 -19.19
C TRP A 77 19.83 10.68 -18.70
N LEU A 78 19.28 9.58 -18.18
CA LEU A 78 20.01 8.43 -17.67
C LEU A 78 19.74 7.21 -18.57
N PRO A 79 20.48 7.06 -19.68
CA PRO A 79 20.29 5.91 -20.60
C PRO A 79 20.81 4.60 -20.03
N TRP A 80 21.30 4.63 -18.79
CA TRP A 80 21.85 3.45 -18.10
C TRP A 80 20.72 2.46 -17.76
N ARG A 81 20.85 1.24 -18.31
CA ARG A 81 19.98 0.10 -18.07
C ARG A 81 20.87 -1.05 -17.59
N PRO A 82 21.12 -1.18 -16.27
CA PRO A 82 22.05 -2.20 -15.75
C PRO A 82 21.58 -3.61 -16.06
N PHE A 83 20.28 -3.81 -16.23
CA PHE A 83 19.71 -5.10 -16.57
C PHE A 83 18.90 -4.97 -17.87
N ALA A 84 19.61 -5.01 -19.01
CA ALA A 84 18.98 -5.22 -20.34
C ALA A 84 18.52 -6.69 -20.41
N PHE A 85 17.42 -6.95 -19.71
CA PHE A 85 16.83 -8.28 -19.58
C PHE A 85 15.41 -8.21 -20.12
N THR A 86 15.12 -9.01 -21.11
CA THR A 86 13.76 -9.22 -21.59
C THR A 86 13.22 -10.51 -20.98
N PHE A 87 12.00 -10.50 -20.48
CA PHE A 87 11.40 -11.72 -19.91
C PHE A 87 11.31 -12.84 -20.96
N SER A 88 11.18 -12.48 -22.25
CA SER A 88 11.18 -13.42 -23.37
C SER A 88 12.48 -14.25 -23.49
N ASP A 89 13.61 -13.73 -22.98
CA ASP A 89 14.87 -14.49 -22.99
C ASP A 89 14.76 -15.78 -22.14
N LEU A 90 13.93 -15.77 -21.11
CA LEU A 90 13.64 -16.94 -20.30
C LEU A 90 12.77 -17.97 -21.02
N GLY A 91 11.88 -17.52 -21.92
CA GLY A 91 11.00 -18.40 -22.70
C GLY A 91 11.75 -19.40 -23.58
N HIS A 92 12.99 -19.08 -23.95
CA HIS A 92 13.84 -19.95 -24.77
C HIS A 92 14.50 -21.14 -24.02
N ILE A 93 14.38 -21.20 -22.68
CA ILE A 93 14.91 -22.30 -21.90
C ILE A 93 14.06 -23.57 -22.14
N PRO A 94 14.63 -24.68 -22.68
CA PRO A 94 13.88 -25.89 -22.98
C PRO A 94 13.11 -26.43 -21.77
N HIS A 95 11.89 -26.88 -21.99
CA HIS A 95 10.98 -27.53 -21.04
C HIS A 95 10.41 -26.67 -19.90
N ILE A 96 11.09 -25.58 -19.49
CA ILE A 96 10.67 -24.75 -18.35
C ILE A 96 10.53 -23.27 -18.69
N GLY A 97 11.03 -22.83 -19.86
CA GLY A 97 11.20 -21.42 -20.19
C GLY A 97 9.91 -20.61 -20.08
N GLY A 98 8.81 -21.08 -20.67
CA GLY A 98 7.55 -20.36 -20.60
C GLY A 98 6.96 -20.25 -19.19
N ALA A 99 7.08 -21.30 -18.37
CA ALA A 99 6.63 -21.24 -16.98
C ALA A 99 7.53 -20.33 -16.13
N LEU A 100 8.84 -20.34 -16.37
CA LEU A 100 9.81 -19.49 -15.71
C LEU A 100 9.60 -18.00 -16.07
N GLU A 101 9.37 -17.71 -17.34
CA GLU A 101 9.05 -16.37 -17.84
C GLU A 101 7.83 -15.80 -17.09
N VAL A 102 6.70 -16.52 -17.06
CA VAL A 102 5.48 -16.11 -16.36
C VAL A 102 5.75 -15.92 -14.85
N ALA A 103 6.47 -16.87 -14.23
CA ALA A 103 6.80 -16.77 -12.81
C ALA A 103 7.63 -15.53 -12.48
N VAL A 104 8.65 -15.23 -13.28
CA VAL A 104 9.50 -14.04 -13.09
C VAL A 104 8.73 -12.76 -13.40
N MET A 105 7.91 -12.73 -14.43
CA MET A 105 7.04 -11.59 -14.75
C MET A 105 6.09 -11.20 -13.60
N ILE A 106 5.67 -12.15 -12.78
CA ILE A 106 4.76 -11.90 -11.66
C ILE A 106 5.56 -11.68 -10.37
N VAL A 107 6.47 -12.58 -10.02
CA VAL A 107 7.11 -12.60 -8.69
C VAL A 107 8.14 -11.49 -8.54
N LEU A 108 8.91 -11.18 -9.58
CA LEU A 108 9.96 -10.17 -9.48
C LEU A 108 9.41 -8.75 -9.24
N PRO A 109 8.38 -8.26 -9.96
CA PRO A 109 7.74 -6.98 -9.63
C PRO A 109 7.15 -6.95 -8.22
N LEU A 110 6.55 -8.07 -7.75
CA LEU A 110 5.99 -8.16 -6.41
C LEU A 110 7.08 -8.10 -5.33
N LEU A 111 8.23 -8.76 -5.53
CA LEU A 111 9.37 -8.69 -4.60
C LEU A 111 9.98 -7.29 -4.56
N LEU A 112 10.12 -6.63 -5.72
CA LEU A 112 10.64 -5.26 -5.80
C LEU A 112 9.67 -4.25 -5.20
N HIS A 113 8.37 -4.46 -5.38
CA HIS A 113 7.35 -3.69 -4.69
C HIS A 113 7.47 -3.86 -3.17
N ASP A 114 7.55 -5.10 -2.71
CA ASP A 114 7.45 -5.42 -1.28
C ASP A 114 8.69 -4.98 -0.48
N ILE A 115 9.90 -5.06 -1.04
CA ILE A 115 11.10 -4.50 -0.38
C ILE A 115 11.00 -2.98 -0.24
N TRP A 116 10.48 -2.30 -1.25
CA TRP A 116 10.24 -0.86 -1.19
C TRP A 116 9.14 -0.53 -0.19
N PHE A 117 8.00 -1.20 -0.29
CA PHE A 117 6.87 -1.01 0.61
C PHE A 117 7.29 -1.20 2.07
N TYR A 118 8.03 -2.26 2.37
CA TYR A 118 8.56 -2.52 3.70
C TYR A 118 9.34 -1.33 4.27
N TRP A 119 10.29 -0.78 3.50
CA TRP A 119 11.08 0.36 3.97
C TRP A 119 10.28 1.65 4.04
N ALA A 120 9.46 1.94 3.05
CA ALA A 120 8.60 3.12 3.04
C ALA A 120 7.64 3.10 4.24
N HIS A 121 6.98 1.99 4.47
CA HIS A 121 6.05 1.74 5.56
C HIS A 121 6.73 1.84 6.94
N ARG A 122 7.91 1.23 7.08
CA ARG A 122 8.71 1.33 8.30
C ARG A 122 9.15 2.77 8.59
N ILE A 123 9.49 3.55 7.56
CA ILE A 123 9.83 4.97 7.67
C ILE A 123 8.60 5.79 8.10
N GLU A 124 7.42 5.51 7.55
CA GLU A 124 6.16 6.16 7.95
C GLU A 124 5.88 5.98 9.44
N HIS A 125 6.13 4.81 10.01
CA HIS A 125 6.00 4.57 11.44
C HIS A 125 7.07 5.28 12.29
N ARG A 126 8.27 5.49 11.75
CA ARG A 126 9.42 6.06 12.48
C ARG A 126 9.52 7.58 12.39
N VAL A 127 9.03 8.17 11.32
CA VAL A 127 9.09 9.61 11.08
C VAL A 127 7.76 10.25 11.50
N PRO A 128 7.72 11.04 12.59
CA PRO A 128 6.47 11.57 13.15
C PRO A 128 5.65 12.42 12.17
N PHE A 129 6.29 13.06 11.20
CA PHE A 129 5.60 13.80 10.14
C PHE A 129 4.87 12.87 9.18
N LEU A 130 5.51 11.77 8.74
CA LEU A 130 4.91 10.80 7.83
C LEU A 130 3.83 9.97 8.54
N TRP A 131 4.04 9.66 9.83
CA TRP A 131 3.05 8.99 10.66
C TRP A 131 1.69 9.73 10.68
N GLU A 132 1.68 11.07 10.65
CA GLU A 132 0.41 11.80 10.63
C GLU A 132 -0.45 11.49 9.41
N PHE A 133 0.15 11.14 8.27
CA PHE A 133 -0.58 10.69 7.07
C PHE A 133 -0.97 9.21 7.18
N HIS A 134 -0.03 8.36 7.60
CA HIS A 134 -0.24 6.92 7.75
C HIS A 134 -1.21 6.57 8.89
N LYS A 135 -1.30 7.41 9.90
CA LYS A 135 -2.25 7.30 11.01
C LYS A 135 -3.72 7.19 10.55
N LEU A 136 -4.07 7.75 9.39
CA LEU A 136 -5.41 7.59 8.82
C LEU A 136 -5.72 6.12 8.53
N HIS A 137 -4.75 5.39 7.97
CA HIS A 137 -4.84 3.97 7.69
C HIS A 137 -5.04 3.16 8.98
N HIS A 138 -4.21 3.41 9.99
CA HIS A 138 -4.31 2.74 11.30
C HIS A 138 -5.52 3.15 12.15
N SER A 139 -6.24 4.21 11.78
CA SER A 139 -7.36 4.72 12.57
C SER A 139 -8.65 3.88 12.47
N ASP A 140 -8.64 2.81 11.67
CA ASP A 140 -9.82 1.96 11.52
C ASP A 140 -9.97 0.99 12.70
N GLU A 141 -10.94 1.26 13.57
CA GLU A 141 -11.23 0.42 14.73
C GLU A 141 -11.97 -0.87 14.37
N ARG A 142 -12.60 -0.88 13.18
CA ARG A 142 -13.31 -2.03 12.61
C ARG A 142 -12.72 -2.42 11.26
N MET A 143 -11.39 -2.68 11.31
CA MET A 143 -10.64 -3.08 10.14
C MET A 143 -11.35 -4.15 9.33
N ASN A 144 -11.56 -3.87 8.05
CA ASN A 144 -12.31 -4.68 7.10
C ASN A 144 -11.67 -4.61 5.71
N CYS A 145 -12.19 -5.38 4.74
CA CYS A 145 -11.59 -5.44 3.41
C CYS A 145 -11.43 -4.09 2.70
N SER A 146 -12.23 -3.07 3.03
CA SER A 146 -12.10 -1.73 2.44
C SER A 146 -11.05 -0.86 3.13
N THR A 147 -10.49 -1.29 4.27
CA THR A 147 -9.44 -0.56 4.99
C THR A 147 -8.16 -0.46 4.18
N TRP A 148 -7.90 -1.41 3.26
CA TRP A 148 -6.72 -1.42 2.39
C TRP A 148 -6.53 -0.11 1.61
N ALA A 149 -7.62 0.57 1.27
CA ALA A 149 -7.60 1.82 0.51
C ALA A 149 -7.91 3.07 1.36
N ARG A 150 -7.89 2.94 2.70
CA ARG A 150 -8.09 4.03 3.64
C ARG A 150 -6.80 4.83 3.83
N ASP A 151 -6.26 5.38 2.75
CA ASP A 151 -5.00 6.09 2.75
C ASP A 151 -5.17 7.59 2.55
N HIS A 152 -4.26 8.37 3.13
CA HIS A 152 -4.11 9.76 2.78
C HIS A 152 -3.46 9.88 1.39
N PHE A 153 -3.92 10.82 0.55
CA PHE A 153 -3.43 10.93 -0.84
C PHE A 153 -1.91 11.13 -0.94
N LEU A 154 -1.29 11.87 -0.02
CA LEU A 154 0.18 12.04 0.00
C LEU A 154 0.90 10.74 0.34
N GLN A 155 0.33 9.90 1.20
CA GLN A 155 0.87 8.58 1.50
C GLN A 155 0.76 7.66 0.28
N ALA A 156 -0.42 7.57 -0.33
CA ALA A 156 -0.62 6.76 -1.53
C ALA A 156 0.35 7.18 -2.65
N SER A 157 0.51 8.50 -2.88
CA SER A 157 1.46 9.01 -3.86
C SER A 157 2.92 8.66 -3.53
N TRP A 158 3.32 8.79 -2.27
CA TRP A 158 4.66 8.44 -1.82
C TRP A 158 4.99 6.96 -2.05
N ILE A 159 4.06 6.06 -1.73
CA ILE A 159 4.20 4.61 -1.93
C ILE A 159 4.25 4.26 -3.43
N ALA A 160 3.44 4.91 -4.27
CA ALA A 160 3.32 4.60 -5.70
C ALA A 160 4.51 5.10 -6.55
N ILE A 161 5.12 6.22 -6.17
CA ILE A 161 6.18 6.86 -6.98
C ILE A 161 7.38 5.94 -7.18
N PHE A 162 7.84 5.28 -6.14
CA PHE A 162 9.11 4.58 -6.19
C PHE A 162 9.12 3.31 -7.04
N PRO A 163 8.12 2.40 -6.99
CA PRO A 163 8.07 1.26 -7.90
C PRO A 163 8.08 1.69 -9.37
N ALA A 164 7.36 2.77 -9.70
CA ALA A 164 7.33 3.31 -11.05
C ALA A 164 8.71 3.79 -11.54
N PHE A 165 9.48 4.44 -10.63
CA PHE A 165 10.86 4.86 -10.95
C PHE A 165 11.80 3.66 -11.05
N THR A 166 11.76 2.74 -10.09
CA THR A 166 12.74 1.65 -9.98
C THR A 166 12.64 0.68 -11.15
N LEU A 167 11.43 0.21 -11.46
CA LEU A 167 11.22 -0.71 -12.57
C LEU A 167 11.66 -0.09 -13.90
N GLY A 168 11.26 1.16 -14.16
CA GLY A 168 11.62 1.84 -15.42
C GLY A 168 13.10 2.22 -15.56
N LEU A 169 13.86 2.32 -14.46
CA LEU A 169 15.30 2.61 -14.48
C LEU A 169 16.15 1.35 -14.51
N ILE A 170 15.68 0.26 -13.94
CA ILE A 170 16.45 -0.98 -13.77
C ILE A 170 16.25 -1.93 -14.96
N PHE A 171 15.02 -2.01 -15.48
CA PHE A 171 14.67 -2.96 -16.53
C PHE A 171 14.33 -2.27 -17.85
N ASP A 172 14.82 -2.85 -18.93
CA ASP A 172 14.42 -2.50 -20.29
C ASP A 172 13.27 -3.45 -20.71
N LEU A 173 12.05 -3.12 -20.28
CA LEU A 173 10.86 -3.89 -20.61
C LEU A 173 10.21 -3.29 -21.84
N ASP A 174 9.80 -4.13 -22.80
CA ASP A 174 8.92 -3.64 -23.84
C ASP A 174 7.56 -3.18 -23.25
N ALA A 175 6.90 -2.25 -23.93
CA ALA A 175 5.71 -1.60 -23.38
C ALA A 175 4.53 -2.58 -23.15
N VAL A 176 4.45 -3.67 -23.92
CA VAL A 176 3.39 -4.66 -23.78
C VAL A 176 3.63 -5.54 -22.57
N GLN A 177 4.85 -6.08 -22.43
CA GLN A 177 5.24 -6.91 -21.28
C GLN A 177 5.17 -6.11 -19.98
N ALA A 178 5.64 -4.86 -19.98
CA ALA A 178 5.54 -3.96 -18.85
C ALA A 178 4.08 -3.72 -18.44
N GLY A 179 3.18 -3.49 -19.40
CA GLY A 179 1.75 -3.28 -19.17
C GLY A 179 1.06 -4.53 -18.62
N GLN A 180 1.35 -5.70 -19.15
CA GLN A 180 0.78 -6.98 -18.69
C GLN A 180 1.27 -7.31 -17.28
N SER A 181 2.56 -7.19 -17.01
CA SER A 181 3.16 -7.43 -15.71
C SER A 181 2.60 -6.47 -14.65
N ALA A 182 2.49 -5.18 -14.98
CA ALA A 182 1.90 -4.19 -14.08
C ALA A 182 0.43 -4.47 -13.78
N LEU A 183 -0.37 -4.87 -14.77
CA LEU A 183 -1.77 -5.22 -14.56
C LEU A 183 -1.92 -6.42 -13.63
N LEU A 184 -1.19 -7.50 -13.88
CA LEU A 184 -1.26 -8.72 -13.06
C LEU A 184 -0.78 -8.44 -11.63
N ALA A 185 0.32 -7.71 -11.46
CA ALA A 185 0.81 -7.30 -10.16
C ALA A 185 -0.21 -6.45 -9.40
N THR A 186 -0.79 -5.43 -10.06
CA THR A 186 -1.79 -4.55 -9.45
C THR A 186 -3.05 -5.31 -9.03
N LEU A 187 -3.55 -6.22 -9.86
CA LEU A 187 -4.71 -7.05 -9.54
C LEU A 187 -4.41 -7.97 -8.34
N PHE A 188 -3.25 -8.61 -8.34
CA PHE A 188 -2.83 -9.46 -7.22
C PHE A 188 -2.70 -8.62 -5.93
N LEU A 189 -1.98 -7.51 -5.97
CA LEU A 189 -1.79 -6.60 -4.84
C LEU A 189 -3.14 -6.15 -4.26
N SER A 190 -4.05 -5.68 -5.11
CA SER A 190 -5.36 -5.19 -4.67
C SER A 190 -6.18 -6.29 -4.00
N LEU A 191 -6.28 -7.47 -4.63
CA LEU A 191 -7.06 -8.60 -4.08
C LEU A 191 -6.42 -9.14 -2.79
N TRP A 192 -5.09 -9.23 -2.75
CA TRP A 192 -4.37 -9.72 -1.59
C TRP A 192 -4.47 -8.74 -0.42
N SER A 193 -4.34 -7.42 -0.68
CA SER A 193 -4.54 -6.38 0.32
C SER A 193 -5.97 -6.35 0.87
N MET A 194 -6.98 -6.47 0.02
CA MET A 194 -8.37 -6.63 0.49
C MET A 194 -8.52 -7.86 1.39
N PHE A 195 -7.88 -8.98 1.04
CA PHE A 195 -7.94 -10.21 1.82
C PHE A 195 -7.29 -10.04 3.19
N TYR A 196 -6.05 -9.58 3.27
CA TYR A 196 -5.37 -9.52 4.57
C TYR A 196 -5.89 -8.39 5.47
N HIS A 197 -6.53 -7.34 4.94
CA HIS A 197 -7.27 -6.36 5.74
C HIS A 197 -8.64 -6.87 6.19
N SER A 198 -9.14 -7.95 5.58
CA SER A 198 -10.52 -8.38 5.82
C SER A 198 -10.80 -8.77 7.28
N ALA A 199 -12.06 -8.61 7.67
CA ALA A 199 -12.59 -9.07 8.95
C ALA A 199 -13.07 -10.55 8.90
N ILE A 200 -12.53 -11.35 7.97
CA ILE A 200 -12.90 -12.76 7.81
C ILE A 200 -12.19 -13.59 8.88
N ARG A 201 -12.95 -14.48 9.54
CA ARG A 201 -12.40 -15.46 10.49
C ARG A 201 -11.70 -16.60 9.75
N VAL A 202 -10.51 -16.33 9.26
CA VAL A 202 -9.67 -17.31 8.57
C VAL A 202 -8.32 -17.39 9.26
N ARG A 203 -7.78 -18.59 9.41
CA ARG A 203 -6.45 -18.84 9.99
C ARG A 203 -5.64 -19.71 9.07
N LEU A 204 -4.48 -19.21 8.65
CA LEU A 204 -3.59 -19.86 7.70
C LEU A 204 -2.15 -19.93 8.27
N PRO A 205 -1.92 -20.62 9.44
CA PRO A 205 -0.64 -20.56 10.15
C PRO A 205 0.54 -21.12 9.36
N TRP A 206 0.28 -21.95 8.35
CA TRP A 206 1.27 -22.46 7.41
C TRP A 206 1.69 -21.40 6.37
N LEU A 207 0.80 -20.43 6.09
CA LEU A 207 1.02 -19.36 5.12
C LEU A 207 1.65 -18.11 5.76
N ASP A 208 1.50 -17.91 7.07
CA ASP A 208 1.91 -16.70 7.81
C ASP A 208 3.39 -16.31 7.63
N ARG A 209 4.24 -17.24 7.21
CA ARG A 209 5.67 -16.98 6.93
C ARG A 209 6.00 -16.82 5.46
N VAL A 210 5.04 -17.08 4.59
CA VAL A 210 5.21 -17.02 3.13
C VAL A 210 4.49 -15.81 2.56
N LEU A 211 3.26 -15.57 3.03
CA LEU A 211 2.45 -14.45 2.61
C LEU A 211 1.83 -13.76 3.83
N VAL A 212 1.65 -12.45 3.75
CA VAL A 212 0.94 -11.66 4.76
C VAL A 212 -0.51 -12.11 4.81
N THR A 213 -0.95 -12.64 5.95
CA THR A 213 -2.32 -13.12 6.18
C THR A 213 -3.12 -12.11 7.00
N PRO A 214 -4.46 -12.26 7.11
CA PRO A 214 -5.27 -11.37 7.94
C PRO A 214 -4.79 -11.29 9.40
N GLN A 215 -4.28 -12.38 9.99
CA GLN A 215 -3.77 -12.36 11.35
C GLN A 215 -2.43 -11.63 11.47
N VAL A 216 -1.52 -11.82 10.53
CA VAL A 216 -0.22 -11.14 10.49
C VAL A 216 -0.41 -9.63 10.37
N HIS A 217 -1.26 -9.20 9.45
CA HIS A 217 -1.50 -7.77 9.23
C HIS A 217 -2.36 -7.12 10.32
N ARG A 218 -3.27 -7.87 10.93
CA ARG A 218 -4.05 -7.39 12.07
C ARG A 218 -3.19 -7.09 13.30
N ILE A 219 -2.06 -7.79 13.50
CA ILE A 219 -1.04 -7.44 14.50
C ILE A 219 -0.47 -6.06 14.21
N HIS A 220 -0.13 -5.77 12.96
CA HIS A 220 0.37 -4.48 12.52
C HIS A 220 -0.60 -3.32 12.87
N HIS A 221 -1.89 -3.53 12.70
CA HIS A 221 -2.96 -2.56 13.05
C HIS A 221 -3.37 -2.57 14.52
N SER A 222 -2.69 -3.34 15.37
CA SER A 222 -3.07 -3.53 16.76
C SER A 222 -2.86 -2.28 17.62
N ARG A 223 -3.77 -2.05 18.56
CA ARG A 223 -3.64 -1.03 19.62
C ARG A 223 -2.60 -1.37 20.68
N ARG A 224 -2.14 -2.63 20.76
CA ARG A 224 -1.24 -3.09 21.81
C ARG A 224 0.19 -2.61 21.56
N ALA A 225 0.83 -2.08 22.60
CA ALA A 225 2.19 -1.54 22.50
C ALA A 225 3.24 -2.59 22.07
N GLU A 226 3.07 -3.86 22.48
CA GLU A 226 3.95 -4.96 22.09
C GLU A 226 3.90 -5.31 20.61
N HIS A 227 2.85 -4.88 19.90
CA HIS A 227 2.66 -5.07 18.45
C HIS A 227 3.13 -3.87 17.63
N HIS A 228 3.44 -2.74 18.27
CA HIS A 228 3.89 -1.57 17.53
C HIS A 228 5.21 -1.86 16.81
N ASP A 229 5.39 -1.29 15.63
CA ASP A 229 6.56 -1.47 14.78
C ASP A 229 6.81 -2.94 14.37
N ARG A 230 5.75 -3.71 14.12
CA ARG A 230 5.80 -5.09 13.64
C ARG A 230 5.05 -5.27 12.33
N ASN A 231 5.49 -6.26 11.55
CA ASN A 231 4.83 -6.77 10.35
C ASN A 231 4.54 -5.69 9.30
N PHE A 232 5.60 -5.06 8.79
CA PHE A 232 5.52 -3.97 7.80
C PHE A 232 5.34 -4.42 6.36
N ALA A 233 5.64 -5.69 6.03
CA ALA A 233 5.56 -6.20 4.66
C ALA A 233 4.12 -6.18 4.13
N ASP A 234 3.98 -5.98 2.81
CA ASP A 234 2.70 -5.98 2.10
C ASP A 234 2.28 -7.39 1.65
N ILE A 235 3.25 -8.14 1.10
CA ILE A 235 2.99 -9.46 0.52
C ILE A 235 3.78 -10.55 1.24
N PHE A 236 5.12 -10.40 1.31
CA PHE A 236 6.03 -11.42 1.79
C PHE A 236 6.60 -11.04 3.16
N PRO A 237 6.25 -11.72 4.25
CA PRO A 237 6.87 -11.51 5.56
C PRO A 237 8.39 -11.72 5.57
N LEU A 238 8.96 -12.06 4.42
CA LEU A 238 10.39 -12.25 4.22
C LEU A 238 11.20 -11.06 4.73
N PHE A 239 10.79 -9.83 4.43
CA PHE A 239 11.53 -8.63 4.85
C PHE A 239 11.35 -8.37 6.34
N ASP A 240 10.19 -8.65 6.92
CA ASP A 240 10.00 -8.61 8.36
C ASP A 240 10.88 -9.65 9.09
N ILE A 241 11.02 -10.85 8.54
CA ILE A 241 11.87 -11.90 9.08
C ILE A 241 13.35 -11.49 8.99
N LEU A 242 13.79 -11.00 7.83
CA LEU A 242 15.18 -10.59 7.58
C LEU A 242 15.61 -9.41 8.46
N PHE A 243 14.72 -8.43 8.67
CA PHE A 243 15.02 -7.22 9.44
C PHE A 243 14.49 -7.24 10.89
N GLY A 244 14.02 -8.41 11.37
CA GLY A 244 13.67 -8.65 12.78
C GLY A 244 12.39 -7.96 13.25
N THR A 245 11.47 -7.61 12.33
CA THR A 245 10.18 -6.99 12.65
C THR A 245 9.00 -7.97 12.60
N TYR A 246 9.24 -9.22 12.19
CA TYR A 246 8.20 -10.23 12.15
C TYR A 246 7.68 -10.60 13.54
N HIS A 247 6.37 -10.48 13.74
CA HIS A 247 5.67 -10.95 14.93
C HIS A 247 4.64 -11.99 14.51
N ARG A 248 4.80 -13.22 15.02
CA ARG A 248 3.91 -14.33 14.68
C ARG A 248 2.60 -14.26 15.46
N PRO A 249 1.43 -14.33 14.79
CA PRO A 249 0.15 -14.40 15.47
C PRO A 249 0.03 -15.63 16.39
N ARG A 250 -0.53 -15.45 17.58
CA ARG A 250 -0.85 -16.56 18.48
C ARG A 250 -2.23 -17.14 18.17
N PRO A 251 -2.45 -18.44 18.39
CA PRO A 251 -3.71 -19.10 18.05
C PRO A 251 -4.97 -18.45 18.62
N ASP A 252 -4.95 -17.98 19.85
CA ASP A 252 -6.11 -17.48 20.58
C ASP A 252 -6.10 -15.96 20.78
N GLU A 253 -5.22 -15.27 20.03
CA GLU A 253 -5.05 -13.84 20.18
C GLU A 253 -6.19 -13.08 19.53
N ARG A 254 -6.96 -12.37 20.36
CA ARG A 254 -7.89 -11.35 19.89
C ARG A 254 -7.17 -10.03 19.75
N ILE A 255 -7.14 -9.51 18.54
CA ILE A 255 -6.45 -8.26 18.21
C ILE A 255 -7.49 -7.20 17.92
N GLU A 256 -7.51 -6.17 18.77
CA GLU A 256 -8.27 -4.95 18.54
C GLU A 256 -7.44 -4.00 17.70
N THR A 257 -8.02 -3.50 16.62
CA THR A 257 -7.40 -2.57 15.68
C THR A 257 -7.73 -1.11 16.01
N GLY A 258 -6.97 -0.19 15.47
CA GLY A 258 -7.11 1.25 15.67
C GLY A 258 -5.90 1.89 16.36
N LEU A 259 -6.02 3.17 16.68
CA LEU A 259 -4.95 3.92 17.35
C LEU A 259 -4.88 3.61 18.84
N GLY A 260 -3.68 3.30 19.33
CA GLY A 260 -3.43 3.01 20.76
C GLY A 260 -3.28 4.25 21.64
N ASP A 261 -3.21 5.43 21.06
CA ASP A 261 -2.98 6.71 21.74
C ASP A 261 -4.27 7.41 22.25
N GLY A 262 -5.42 6.73 22.13
CA GLY A 262 -6.73 7.29 22.49
C GLY A 262 -7.25 8.33 21.49
N GLU A 263 -6.54 8.56 20.40
CA GLU A 263 -6.97 9.46 19.35
C GLU A 263 -8.15 8.87 18.58
N GLN A 264 -9.19 9.67 18.38
CA GLN A 264 -10.41 9.21 17.69
C GLN A 264 -10.19 9.16 16.17
N PRO A 265 -10.73 8.15 15.47
CA PRO A 265 -10.69 8.12 14.02
C PRO A 265 -11.38 9.37 13.43
N PRO A 266 -10.90 9.87 12.26
CA PRO A 266 -11.50 11.04 11.65
C PRO A 266 -12.95 10.76 11.24
N ARG A 267 -13.85 11.65 11.66
CA ARG A 267 -15.27 11.59 11.27
C ARG A 267 -15.47 12.43 10.02
N GLY A 268 -15.40 11.79 8.86
CA GLY A 268 -15.65 12.39 7.55
C GLY A 268 -14.41 12.77 6.75
N LEU A 269 -14.59 12.95 5.45
CA LEU A 269 -13.57 13.09 4.43
C LEU A 269 -12.63 14.28 4.65
N LEU A 270 -13.18 15.46 4.96
CA LEU A 270 -12.37 16.68 5.15
C LEU A 270 -11.37 16.53 6.30
N ARG A 271 -11.75 15.84 7.38
CA ARG A 271 -10.84 15.55 8.48
C ARG A 271 -9.84 14.46 8.14
N ALA A 272 -10.25 13.47 7.36
CA ALA A 272 -9.38 12.39 6.93
C ALA A 272 -8.23 12.92 6.05
N GLN A 273 -8.54 13.74 5.06
CA GLN A 273 -7.56 14.24 4.08
C GLN A 273 -6.92 15.59 4.46
N GLY A 274 -7.54 16.40 5.30
CA GLY A 274 -7.02 17.73 5.66
C GLY A 274 -6.27 17.79 6.98
N ALA A 275 -6.74 17.08 8.01
CA ALA A 275 -6.16 17.18 9.34
C ALA A 275 -4.72 16.62 9.46
N PRO A 276 -4.30 15.57 8.74
CA PRO A 276 -2.93 15.05 8.81
C PRO A 276 -1.89 16.11 8.44
N ALA A 277 -2.08 16.80 7.32
CA ALA A 277 -1.14 17.85 6.88
C ALA A 277 -0.97 18.95 7.93
N TRP A 278 -2.08 19.43 8.51
CA TRP A 278 -2.05 20.46 9.55
C TRP A 278 -1.34 19.99 10.83
N ARG A 279 -1.59 18.76 11.29
CA ARG A 279 -0.90 18.19 12.45
C ARG A 279 0.60 17.99 12.20
N GLY A 280 0.97 17.50 11.03
CA GLY A 280 2.35 17.34 10.61
C GLY A 280 3.13 18.66 10.62
N LEU A 281 2.57 19.71 10.01
CA LEU A 281 3.16 21.04 9.99
C LEU A 281 3.34 21.64 11.40
N ARG A 282 2.34 21.50 12.28
CA ARG A 282 2.45 21.92 13.68
C ARG A 282 3.56 21.21 14.44
N ARG A 283 3.80 19.92 14.18
CA ARG A 283 4.89 19.16 14.83
C ARG A 283 6.26 19.63 14.37
N LEU A 284 6.42 19.97 13.09
CA LEU A 284 7.66 20.55 12.57
C LEU A 284 7.97 21.94 13.18
N GLY A 285 6.97 22.83 13.29
CA GLY A 285 7.11 24.13 13.92
C GLY A 285 7.56 24.03 15.39
N ARG A 286 6.93 23.19 16.20
CA ARG A 286 7.30 22.98 17.62
C ARG A 286 8.71 22.45 17.83
N ARG A 287 9.27 21.68 16.89
CA ARG A 287 10.68 21.25 16.95
C ARG A 287 11.64 22.39 16.63
N GLY A 288 11.27 23.28 15.71
CA GLY A 288 12.05 24.50 15.43
C GLY A 288 12.17 25.40 16.66
N ASP A 289 11.08 25.63 17.37
CA ASP A 289 11.06 26.44 18.60
C ASP A 289 11.90 25.81 19.73
N GLY A 290 11.91 24.49 19.85
CA GLY A 290 12.72 23.77 20.85
C GLY A 290 14.24 23.77 20.57
N ILE A 291 14.64 23.89 19.31
CA ILE A 291 16.06 24.05 18.92
C ILE A 291 16.52 25.48 19.14
N ALA A 292 15.69 26.47 18.81
CA ALA A 292 15.98 27.86 19.07
C ALA A 292 16.09 28.20 20.59
N ALA A 293 15.23 27.57 21.43
CA ALA A 293 15.27 27.73 22.88
C ALA A 293 16.45 27.02 23.58
N ARG A 294 17.18 26.15 22.89
CA ARG A 294 18.42 25.51 23.43
C ARG A 294 19.71 26.19 22.94
N ALA A 295 19.59 27.11 21.99
CA ALA A 295 20.70 27.88 21.44
C ALA A 295 20.78 29.31 22.00
N SER A 296 19.86 29.72 22.85
CA SER A 296 19.84 30.94 23.66
C SER A 296 20.17 30.62 25.11
#